data_0c2d0689c1776f0fbb393db6e38e4e43
#
_entry.id   0c2d0689c1776f0fbb393db6e38e4e43
#
_cell.length_a   1.000
_cell.length_b   1.000
_cell.length_c   1.000
_cell.angle_alpha   90.00
_cell.angle_beta   90.00
_cell.angle_gamma   90.00
#
_symmetry.space_group_name_H-M   'P 1'
#
loop_
_entity.id
_entity.type
_entity.pdbx_description
1 polymer ?
#
loop_
_entity_poly.entity_id
_entity_poly.type
_entity_poly.pdbx_seq_one_letter_code
_entity_poly.pdbx_strand_id
1 'polypeptide(L)'
;MISCLAAQFFTGWKTENKELAENGEAALSIGQYVHSGHFIQATFENWESEFLQMMLYVLLTVSLRQKGSSESKSLDKEEDVDKEPVPHADAPWPVKKGGIWLKIYKHSLSLAFALLFLISFSMHFYGSLKEYNEEQISKEKPTMSASQYITESRFWFESFQNWQSEFLAVASLVILSIWLREKGSPESKPVDMPHHETP
;
A
#
# COMPACT_ATOMS: atom_id res chain seq x y z
N MET A 1 1.53 5.58 -13.05
CA MET A 1 2.34 4.52 -12.39
C MET A 1 3.63 4.22 -13.16
N ILE A 2 3.58 3.66 -14.40
CA ILE A 2 4.80 3.26 -15.16
C ILE A 2 5.78 4.42 -15.36
N SER A 3 5.31 5.62 -15.70
CA SER A 3 6.14 6.82 -15.86
C SER A 3 6.83 7.24 -14.56
N CYS A 4 6.13 7.17 -13.43
CA CYS A 4 6.72 7.49 -12.12
C CYS A 4 7.78 6.45 -11.73
N LEU A 5 7.51 5.15 -11.93
CA LEU A 5 8.47 4.09 -11.65
C LEU A 5 9.73 4.23 -12.53
N ALA A 6 9.56 4.57 -13.81
CA ALA A 6 10.70 4.84 -14.70
C ALA A 6 11.50 6.08 -14.23
N ALA A 7 10.83 7.16 -13.86
CA ALA A 7 11.47 8.34 -13.31
C ALA A 7 12.21 8.03 -11.99
N GLN A 8 11.59 7.31 -11.07
CA GLN A 8 12.21 6.83 -9.83
C GLN A 8 13.47 5.99 -10.13
N PHE A 9 13.37 5.05 -11.07
CA PHE A 9 14.49 4.22 -11.45
C PHE A 9 15.70 5.04 -11.95
N PHE A 10 15.48 5.94 -12.92
CA PHE A 10 16.57 6.72 -13.51
C PHE A 10 17.14 7.78 -12.54
N THR A 11 16.31 8.41 -11.75
CA THR A 11 16.77 9.39 -10.75
C THR A 11 17.51 8.68 -9.61
N GLY A 12 16.95 7.59 -9.10
CA GLY A 12 17.58 6.79 -8.07
C GLY A 12 18.93 6.19 -8.50
N TRP A 13 19.00 5.66 -9.71
CA TRP A 13 20.27 5.18 -10.27
C TRP A 13 21.36 6.28 -10.32
N LYS A 14 21.00 7.50 -10.68
CA LYS A 14 21.93 8.63 -10.69
C LYS A 14 22.34 9.04 -9.27
N THR A 15 21.40 9.07 -8.33
CA THR A 15 21.67 9.41 -6.92
C THR A 15 22.63 8.39 -6.31
N GLU A 16 22.32 7.11 -6.44
CA GLU A 16 23.16 6.01 -5.94
C GLU A 16 24.58 6.07 -6.52
N ASN A 17 24.71 6.23 -7.84
CA ASN A 17 26.02 6.34 -8.46
C ASN A 17 26.80 7.58 -8.03
N LYS A 18 26.14 8.66 -7.67
CA LYS A 18 26.79 9.83 -7.09
C LYS A 18 27.32 9.53 -5.70
N GLU A 19 26.54 8.87 -4.85
CA GLU A 19 26.96 8.50 -3.49
C GLU A 19 28.10 7.49 -3.52
N LEU A 20 28.04 6.48 -4.39
CA LEU A 20 29.15 5.54 -4.61
C LEU A 20 30.43 6.24 -5.04
N ALA A 21 30.34 7.21 -5.97
CA ALA A 21 31.51 8.00 -6.41
C ALA A 21 32.08 8.87 -5.28
N GLU A 22 31.25 9.44 -4.42
CA GLU A 22 31.70 10.20 -3.25
C GLU A 22 32.42 9.31 -2.22
N ASN A 23 32.03 8.04 -2.14
CA ASN A 23 32.67 7.02 -1.29
C ASN A 23 33.89 6.35 -1.96
N GLY A 24 34.23 6.71 -3.22
CA GLY A 24 35.31 6.09 -3.97
C GLY A 24 35.01 4.70 -4.51
N GLU A 25 33.73 4.34 -4.58
CA GLU A 25 33.25 3.06 -5.08
C GLU A 25 32.93 3.10 -6.59
N ALA A 26 32.87 1.93 -7.22
CA ALA A 26 32.56 1.80 -8.63
C ALA A 26 31.08 2.06 -8.92
N ALA A 27 30.78 2.83 -9.97
CA ALA A 27 29.42 3.09 -10.40
C ALA A 27 28.70 1.82 -10.86
N LEU A 28 27.42 1.69 -10.51
CA LEU A 28 26.55 0.60 -10.94
C LEU A 28 26.04 0.83 -12.37
N SER A 29 26.09 -0.21 -13.18
CA SER A 29 25.36 -0.24 -14.44
C SER A 29 23.85 -0.29 -14.18
N ILE A 30 23.05 0.04 -15.20
CA ILE A 30 21.57 -0.05 -15.12
C ILE A 30 21.11 -1.45 -14.71
N GLY A 31 21.73 -2.51 -15.25
CA GLY A 31 21.40 -3.89 -14.90
C GLY A 31 21.75 -4.27 -13.47
N GLN A 32 22.82 -3.72 -12.91
CA GLN A 32 23.17 -3.92 -11.50
C GLN A 32 22.24 -3.15 -10.57
N TYR A 33 21.90 -1.91 -10.93
CA TYR A 33 21.03 -1.08 -10.11
C TYR A 33 19.64 -1.66 -9.92
N VAL A 34 19.05 -2.32 -10.93
CA VAL A 34 17.73 -2.98 -10.79
C VAL A 34 17.71 -4.07 -9.72
N HIS A 35 18.88 -4.61 -9.39
CA HIS A 35 19.07 -5.62 -8.33
C HIS A 35 19.72 -5.05 -7.06
N SER A 36 19.97 -3.74 -6.98
CA SER A 36 20.54 -3.10 -5.78
C SER A 36 19.57 -3.12 -4.60
N GLY A 37 20.10 -3.04 -3.38
CA GLY A 37 19.32 -2.86 -2.16
C GLY A 37 18.48 -1.59 -2.25
N HIS A 38 19.10 -0.50 -2.63
CA HIS A 38 18.47 0.83 -2.79
C HIS A 38 17.23 0.81 -3.70
N PHE A 39 17.31 0.24 -4.91
CA PHE A 39 16.15 0.23 -5.82
C PHE A 39 15.03 -0.68 -5.31
N ILE A 40 15.37 -1.87 -4.81
CA ILE A 40 14.40 -2.82 -4.27
C ILE A 40 13.70 -2.21 -3.05
N GLN A 41 14.46 -1.68 -2.09
CA GLN A 41 13.91 -1.01 -0.91
C GLN A 41 12.95 0.10 -1.32
N ALA A 42 13.43 1.12 -2.04
CA ALA A 42 12.64 2.30 -2.41
C ALA A 42 11.36 1.97 -3.21
N THR A 43 11.38 0.89 -3.99
CA THR A 43 10.20 0.47 -4.75
C THR A 43 9.18 -0.24 -3.85
N PHE A 44 9.62 -1.21 -3.07
CA PHE A 44 8.71 -2.07 -2.32
C PHE A 44 8.27 -1.44 -1.00
N GLU A 45 9.00 -0.49 -0.45
CA GLU A 45 8.59 0.35 0.68
C GLU A 45 7.31 1.15 0.36
N ASN A 46 7.24 1.76 -0.81
CA ASN A 46 6.04 2.46 -1.26
C ASN A 46 4.88 1.50 -1.55
N TRP A 47 5.14 0.37 -2.22
CA TRP A 47 4.09 -0.60 -2.53
C TRP A 47 3.54 -1.30 -1.29
N GLU A 48 4.39 -1.55 -0.30
CA GLU A 48 4.00 -2.08 1.00
C GLU A 48 2.97 -1.18 1.66
N SER A 49 3.25 0.11 1.78
CA SER A 49 2.37 1.08 2.43
C SER A 49 1.03 1.22 1.69
N GLU A 50 1.06 1.28 0.37
CA GLU A 50 -0.14 1.36 -0.47
C GLU A 50 -1.04 0.13 -0.31
N PHE A 51 -0.47 -1.08 -0.38
CA PHE A 51 -1.26 -2.30 -0.23
C PHE A 51 -1.79 -2.50 1.19
N LEU A 52 -1.04 -2.07 2.23
CA LEU A 52 -1.52 -2.05 3.60
C LEU A 52 -2.70 -1.09 3.74
N GLN A 53 -2.58 0.12 3.20
CA GLN A 53 -3.62 1.13 3.20
C GLN A 53 -4.90 0.58 2.54
N MET A 54 -4.79 0.03 1.33
CA MET A 54 -5.94 -0.51 0.61
C MET A 54 -6.60 -1.69 1.32
N MET A 55 -5.80 -2.58 1.91
CA MET A 55 -6.31 -3.69 2.73
C MET A 55 -7.11 -3.18 3.92
N LEU A 56 -6.52 -2.24 4.69
CA LEU A 56 -7.17 -1.70 5.88
C LEU A 56 -8.40 -0.85 5.51
N TYR A 57 -8.33 -0.07 4.43
CA TYR A 57 -9.47 0.70 3.94
C TYR A 57 -10.66 -0.22 3.64
N VAL A 58 -10.45 -1.29 2.87
CA VAL A 58 -11.50 -2.28 2.57
C VAL A 58 -12.05 -2.94 3.83
N LEU A 59 -11.18 -3.33 4.77
CA LEU A 59 -11.60 -4.01 6.00
C LEU A 59 -12.33 -3.07 6.97
N LEU A 60 -11.81 -1.85 7.15
CA LEU A 60 -12.35 -0.90 8.13
C LEU A 60 -13.70 -0.33 7.68
N THR A 61 -13.90 -0.09 6.38
CA THR A 61 -15.17 0.40 5.83
C THR A 61 -16.32 -0.61 5.94
N VAL A 62 -16.04 -1.88 6.23
CA VAL A 62 -17.09 -2.84 6.57
C VAL A 62 -17.83 -2.42 7.84
N SER A 63 -17.12 -1.95 8.87
CA SER A 63 -17.66 -1.68 10.21
C SER A 63 -17.58 -0.21 10.66
N LEU A 64 -16.53 0.50 10.22
CA LEU A 64 -16.41 1.91 10.56
C LEU A 64 -17.27 2.76 9.63
N ARG A 65 -18.07 3.64 10.23
CA ARG A 65 -18.98 4.53 9.50
C ARG A 65 -18.78 5.96 9.94
N GLN A 66 -18.59 6.85 8.97
CA GLN A 66 -18.46 8.29 9.18
C GLN A 66 -19.66 9.00 8.56
N LYS A 67 -20.52 9.56 9.41
CA LYS A 67 -21.68 10.32 8.95
C LYS A 67 -21.26 11.48 8.04
N GLY A 68 -21.86 11.53 6.87
CA GLY A 68 -21.63 12.59 5.90
C GLY A 68 -20.45 12.38 4.95
N SER A 69 -19.64 11.36 5.12
CA SER A 69 -18.57 11.03 4.17
C SER A 69 -19.10 10.26 2.94
N SER A 70 -18.56 10.54 1.76
CA SER A 70 -18.79 9.75 0.55
C SER A 70 -18.20 8.34 0.64
N GLU A 71 -17.17 8.18 1.47
CA GLU A 71 -16.39 6.95 1.65
C GLU A 71 -17.00 6.01 2.71
N SER A 72 -18.21 6.29 3.20
CA SER A 72 -18.83 5.56 4.29
C SER A 72 -20.19 5.04 3.92
N LYS A 73 -20.53 3.84 4.40
CA LYS A 73 -21.89 3.30 4.31
C LYS A 73 -22.88 4.12 5.14
N SER A 74 -24.14 4.10 4.73
CA SER A 74 -25.24 4.69 5.52
C SER A 74 -25.29 4.12 6.94
N LEU A 75 -25.62 4.99 7.91
CA LEU A 75 -25.82 4.58 9.31
C LEU A 75 -27.16 3.89 9.54
N ASP A 76 -28.17 4.27 8.76
CA ASP A 76 -29.57 3.96 9.03
C ASP A 76 -30.17 2.92 8.06
N LYS A 77 -29.42 2.52 7.02
CA LYS A 77 -29.91 1.61 5.99
C LYS A 77 -28.92 0.48 5.75
N GLU A 78 -29.45 -0.71 5.52
CA GLU A 78 -28.68 -1.83 4.97
C GLU A 78 -28.45 -1.59 3.49
N GLU A 79 -27.19 -1.69 3.05
CA GLU A 79 -26.81 -1.50 1.67
C GLU A 79 -26.73 -2.84 0.91
N ASP A 80 -26.72 -2.79 -0.42
CA ASP A 80 -26.67 -3.98 -1.25
C ASP A 80 -25.40 -4.82 -1.00
N VAL A 81 -24.32 -4.19 -0.59
CA VAL A 81 -23.04 -4.86 -0.24
C VAL A 81 -23.10 -5.68 1.05
N ASP A 82 -24.08 -5.40 1.93
CA ASP A 82 -24.27 -6.12 3.20
C ASP A 82 -25.14 -7.38 3.04
N LYS A 83 -25.86 -7.50 1.91
CA LYS A 83 -26.77 -8.62 1.68
C LYS A 83 -26.03 -9.94 1.51
N GLU A 84 -26.61 -11.01 2.04
CA GLU A 84 -26.06 -12.35 1.79
C GLU A 84 -26.19 -12.74 0.30
N PRO A 85 -25.11 -13.26 -0.30
CA PRO A 85 -25.11 -13.61 -1.71
C PRO A 85 -26.03 -14.81 -2.00
N VAL A 86 -26.92 -14.66 -2.97
CA VAL A 86 -27.84 -15.70 -3.42
C VAL A 86 -27.40 -16.27 -4.77
N PRO A 87 -27.28 -17.59 -4.93
CA PRO A 87 -26.95 -18.21 -6.22
C PRO A 87 -28.03 -17.93 -7.27
N HIS A 88 -27.64 -17.48 -8.46
CA HIS A 88 -28.50 -17.28 -9.62
C HIS A 88 -27.73 -17.60 -10.91
N ALA A 89 -28.41 -17.61 -12.07
CA ALA A 89 -27.83 -18.04 -13.34
C ALA A 89 -26.55 -17.31 -13.71
N ASP A 90 -26.50 -16.00 -13.49
CA ASP A 90 -25.35 -15.13 -13.84
C ASP A 90 -24.40 -14.88 -12.67
N ALA A 91 -24.64 -15.49 -11.50
CA ALA A 91 -23.77 -15.33 -10.33
C ALA A 91 -22.35 -15.90 -10.63
N PRO A 92 -21.29 -15.32 -10.03
CA PRO A 92 -19.93 -15.85 -10.11
C PRO A 92 -19.85 -17.31 -9.63
N TRP A 93 -18.93 -18.07 -10.23
CA TRP A 93 -18.77 -19.50 -9.93
C TRP A 93 -18.63 -19.82 -8.42
N PRO A 94 -17.87 -19.07 -7.60
CA PRO A 94 -17.77 -19.38 -6.17
C PRO A 94 -19.11 -19.24 -5.42
N VAL A 95 -19.97 -18.32 -5.86
CA VAL A 95 -21.32 -18.13 -5.29
C VAL A 95 -22.20 -19.36 -5.62
N LYS A 96 -22.14 -19.82 -6.87
CA LYS A 96 -22.88 -21.04 -7.29
C LYS A 96 -22.41 -22.30 -6.57
N LYS A 97 -21.09 -22.41 -6.32
CA LYS A 97 -20.50 -23.58 -5.67
C LYS A 97 -20.72 -23.60 -4.15
N GLY A 98 -20.76 -22.44 -3.51
CA GLY A 98 -20.93 -22.32 -2.05
C GLY A 98 -19.73 -22.82 -1.24
N GLY A 99 -19.99 -23.13 0.04
CA GLY A 99 -18.99 -23.71 0.94
C GLY A 99 -17.74 -22.85 1.14
N ILE A 100 -16.56 -23.49 1.15
CA ILE A 100 -15.27 -22.81 1.37
C ILE A 100 -14.94 -21.80 0.25
N TRP A 101 -15.34 -22.10 -0.99
CA TRP A 101 -15.11 -21.23 -2.13
C TRP A 101 -15.84 -19.88 -1.99
N LEU A 102 -17.09 -19.93 -1.51
CA LEU A 102 -17.84 -18.73 -1.21
C LEU A 102 -17.21 -17.94 -0.04
N LYS A 103 -16.75 -18.62 1.02
CA LYS A 103 -16.09 -17.97 2.15
C LYS A 103 -14.83 -17.21 1.71
N ILE A 104 -13.98 -17.85 0.90
CA ILE A 104 -12.78 -17.20 0.35
C ILE A 104 -13.16 -16.04 -0.57
N TYR A 105 -14.16 -16.24 -1.43
CA TYR A 105 -14.59 -15.22 -2.39
C TYR A 105 -15.18 -13.98 -1.73
N LYS A 106 -15.94 -14.13 -0.64
CA LYS A 106 -16.45 -13.00 0.17
C LYS A 106 -15.35 -12.06 0.69
N HIS A 107 -14.13 -12.57 0.87
CA HIS A 107 -12.98 -11.82 1.39
C HIS A 107 -11.85 -11.70 0.38
N SER A 108 -12.09 -12.06 -0.88
CA SER A 108 -11.03 -12.17 -1.88
C SER A 108 -10.28 -10.86 -2.15
N LEU A 109 -10.97 -9.72 -2.06
CA LEU A 109 -10.36 -8.40 -2.26
C LEU A 109 -9.35 -8.08 -1.15
N SER A 110 -9.76 -8.20 0.11
CA SER A 110 -8.86 -7.97 1.25
C SER A 110 -7.72 -9.01 1.31
N LEU A 111 -8.00 -10.27 0.96
CA LEU A 111 -6.97 -11.31 0.88
C LEU A 111 -5.95 -11.03 -0.24
N ALA A 112 -6.40 -10.51 -1.38
CA ALA A 112 -5.50 -10.12 -2.47
C ALA A 112 -4.56 -8.98 -2.03
N PHE A 113 -5.10 -7.92 -1.40
CA PHE A 113 -4.27 -6.84 -0.86
C PHE A 113 -3.35 -7.32 0.27
N ALA A 114 -3.80 -8.23 1.14
CA ALA A 114 -2.96 -8.84 2.17
C ALA A 114 -1.77 -9.60 1.56
N LEU A 115 -2.00 -10.37 0.48
CA LEU A 115 -0.94 -11.07 -0.23
C LEU A 115 0.06 -10.09 -0.87
N LEU A 116 -0.43 -9.06 -1.55
CA LEU A 116 0.41 -8.03 -2.16
C LEU A 116 1.23 -7.28 -1.10
N PHE A 117 0.62 -6.95 0.03
CA PHE A 117 1.32 -6.37 1.19
C PHE A 117 2.44 -7.29 1.68
N LEU A 118 2.16 -8.58 1.93
CA LEU A 118 3.18 -9.51 2.42
C LEU A 118 4.35 -9.69 1.45
N ILE A 119 4.07 -9.72 0.14
CA ILE A 119 5.12 -9.77 -0.89
C ILE A 119 5.96 -8.49 -0.83
N SER A 120 5.32 -7.31 -0.84
CA SER A 120 6.02 -6.02 -0.83
C SER A 120 6.80 -5.81 0.46
N PHE A 121 6.24 -6.14 1.61
CA PHE A 121 6.92 -6.10 2.91
C PHE A 121 8.16 -6.99 2.94
N SER A 122 8.06 -8.21 2.40
CA SER A 122 9.21 -9.12 2.32
C SER A 122 10.29 -8.61 1.39
N MET A 123 9.92 -8.00 0.26
CA MET A 123 10.87 -7.43 -0.69
C MET A 123 11.49 -6.13 -0.16
N HIS A 124 10.71 -5.28 0.51
CA HIS A 124 11.23 -4.10 1.22
C HIS A 124 12.26 -4.52 2.27
N PHE A 125 11.90 -5.47 3.14
CA PHE A 125 12.84 -6.01 4.15
C PHE A 125 14.12 -6.55 3.53
N TYR A 126 14.00 -7.32 2.44
CA TYR A 126 15.17 -7.84 1.73
C TYR A 126 16.04 -6.72 1.13
N GLY A 127 15.43 -5.73 0.48
CA GLY A 127 16.13 -4.59 -0.11
C GLY A 127 16.84 -3.74 0.94
N SER A 128 16.14 -3.41 2.03
CA SER A 128 16.66 -2.60 3.13
C SER A 128 17.82 -3.29 3.87
N LEU A 129 17.70 -4.61 4.16
CA LEU A 129 18.79 -5.39 4.73
C LEU A 129 20.00 -5.44 3.79
N LYS A 130 19.75 -5.62 2.50
CA LYS A 130 20.82 -5.68 1.49
C LYS A 130 21.56 -4.36 1.42
N GLU A 131 20.86 -3.24 1.29
CA GLU A 131 21.44 -1.90 1.28
C GLU A 131 22.20 -1.60 2.56
N TYR A 132 21.61 -1.91 3.73
CA TYR A 132 22.28 -1.77 5.02
C TYR A 132 23.62 -2.53 5.04
N ASN A 133 23.62 -3.78 4.60
CA ASN A 133 24.84 -4.60 4.61
C ASN A 133 25.88 -4.12 3.60
N GLU A 134 25.48 -3.65 2.43
CA GLU A 134 26.36 -3.00 1.44
C GLU A 134 27.02 -1.76 2.05
N GLU A 135 26.25 -0.92 2.74
CA GLU A 135 26.75 0.25 3.48
C GLU A 135 27.70 -0.12 4.64
N GLN A 136 27.44 -1.22 5.37
CA GLN A 136 28.35 -1.67 6.42
C GLN A 136 29.67 -2.17 5.84
N ILE A 137 29.64 -2.93 4.73
CA ILE A 137 30.83 -3.43 4.06
C ILE A 137 31.72 -2.27 3.58
N SER A 138 31.15 -1.23 2.98
CA SER A 138 31.89 -0.05 2.52
C SER A 138 32.58 0.70 3.67
N LYS A 139 32.01 0.62 4.87
CA LYS A 139 32.56 1.20 6.10
C LYS A 139 33.45 0.27 6.91
N GLU A 140 33.81 -0.88 6.36
CA GLU A 140 34.58 -1.95 7.04
C GLU A 140 33.94 -2.42 8.37
N LYS A 141 32.60 -2.41 8.45
CA LYS A 141 31.85 -2.82 9.63
C LYS A 141 31.19 -4.18 9.44
N PRO A 142 30.84 -4.88 10.54
CA PRO A 142 30.16 -6.17 10.44
C PRO A 142 28.77 -6.03 9.84
N THR A 143 28.38 -6.99 9.01
CA THR A 143 27.04 -7.12 8.44
C THR A 143 26.05 -7.72 9.45
N MET A 144 24.76 -7.53 9.20
CA MET A 144 23.69 -8.11 10.01
C MET A 144 22.99 -9.27 9.30
N SER A 145 22.56 -10.24 10.10
CA SER A 145 21.64 -11.28 9.64
C SER A 145 20.19 -10.75 9.61
N ALA A 146 19.30 -11.45 8.89
CA ALA A 146 17.89 -11.08 8.83
C ALA A 146 17.22 -11.04 10.21
N SER A 147 17.58 -11.98 11.12
CA SER A 147 17.03 -12.01 12.48
C SER A 147 17.50 -10.86 13.38
N GLN A 148 18.65 -10.29 13.10
CA GLN A 148 19.12 -9.08 13.78
C GLN A 148 18.48 -7.84 13.17
N TYR A 149 18.45 -7.75 11.83
CA TYR A 149 17.94 -6.58 11.12
C TYR A 149 16.45 -6.32 11.33
N ILE A 150 15.63 -7.36 11.53
CA ILE A 150 14.20 -7.18 11.84
C ILE A 150 13.95 -6.41 13.15
N THR A 151 14.94 -6.33 14.01
CA THR A 151 14.86 -5.55 15.26
C THR A 151 15.48 -4.16 15.14
N GLU A 152 16.06 -3.83 13.98
CA GLU A 152 16.66 -2.52 13.75
C GLU A 152 15.61 -1.42 13.59
N SER A 153 15.88 -0.31 14.24
CA SER A 153 14.99 0.88 14.21
C SER A 153 14.88 1.51 12.83
N ARG A 154 15.91 1.40 11.99
CA ARG A 154 15.92 1.95 10.62
C ARG A 154 14.78 1.34 9.80
N PHE A 155 14.68 0.02 9.73
CA PHE A 155 13.63 -0.67 8.97
C PHE A 155 12.22 -0.26 9.41
N TRP A 156 11.97 -0.24 10.71
CA TRP A 156 10.65 0.14 11.23
C TRP A 156 10.35 1.64 11.07
N PHE A 157 11.37 2.49 11.14
CA PHE A 157 11.20 3.91 10.87
C PHE A 157 10.77 4.15 9.41
N GLU A 158 11.41 3.49 8.44
CA GLU A 158 11.08 3.53 7.03
C GLU A 158 9.62 3.08 6.81
N SER A 159 9.24 1.91 7.33
CA SER A 159 7.86 1.38 7.25
C SER A 159 6.84 2.33 7.87
N PHE A 160 7.02 2.76 9.12
CA PHE A 160 6.03 3.62 9.79
C PHE A 160 5.92 5.01 9.18
N GLN A 161 6.99 5.57 8.65
CA GLN A 161 6.98 6.86 7.96
C GLN A 161 6.07 6.81 6.73
N ASN A 162 6.17 5.75 5.93
CA ASN A 162 5.33 5.56 4.74
C ASN A 162 3.89 5.22 5.12
N TRP A 163 3.66 4.30 6.07
CA TRP A 163 2.31 3.97 6.54
C TRP A 163 1.58 5.20 7.07
N GLN A 164 2.27 6.06 7.84
CA GLN A 164 1.67 7.30 8.36
C GLN A 164 1.17 8.20 7.24
N SER A 165 1.92 8.38 6.16
CA SER A 165 1.53 9.26 5.04
C SER A 165 0.30 8.74 4.31
N GLU A 166 0.24 7.42 4.08
CA GLU A 166 -0.90 6.77 3.44
C GLU A 166 -2.17 6.86 4.28
N PHE A 167 -2.07 6.59 5.59
CA PHE A 167 -3.21 6.72 6.49
C PHE A 167 -3.70 8.16 6.63
N LEU A 168 -2.80 9.15 6.58
CA LEU A 168 -3.17 10.55 6.55
C LEU A 168 -3.95 10.91 5.28
N ALA A 169 -3.57 10.36 4.12
CA ALA A 169 -4.28 10.60 2.86
C ALA A 169 -5.73 10.08 2.93
N VAL A 170 -5.93 8.84 3.39
CA VAL A 170 -7.28 8.27 3.59
C VAL A 170 -8.10 9.05 4.61
N ALA A 171 -7.51 9.35 5.76
CA ALA A 171 -8.21 10.13 6.80
C ALA A 171 -8.62 11.51 6.27
N SER A 172 -7.78 12.14 5.46
CA SER A 172 -8.08 13.42 4.84
C SER A 172 -9.24 13.30 3.85
N LEU A 173 -9.26 12.27 3.00
CA LEU A 173 -10.36 12.04 2.07
C LEU A 173 -11.69 11.82 2.80
N VAL A 174 -11.72 10.93 3.78
CA VAL A 174 -12.92 10.63 4.60
C VAL A 174 -13.46 11.90 5.29
N ILE A 175 -12.57 12.71 5.87
CA ILE A 175 -12.97 13.92 6.60
C ILE A 175 -13.39 15.04 5.64
N LEU A 176 -12.58 15.32 4.63
CA LEU A 176 -12.82 16.45 3.71
C LEU A 176 -14.07 16.23 2.83
N SER A 177 -14.36 14.99 2.44
CA SER A 177 -15.56 14.65 1.65
C SER A 177 -16.88 14.96 2.36
N ILE A 178 -16.86 15.17 3.69
CA ILE A 178 -18.04 15.61 4.44
C ILE A 178 -18.50 17.00 3.95
N TRP A 179 -17.57 17.92 3.75
CA TRP A 179 -17.87 19.33 3.45
C TRP A 179 -17.52 19.75 2.02
N LEU A 180 -16.49 19.17 1.42
CA LEU A 180 -16.01 19.54 0.09
C LEU A 180 -16.69 18.69 -1.00
N ARG A 181 -16.72 19.25 -2.20
CA ARG A 181 -17.36 18.62 -3.38
C ARG A 181 -16.46 18.77 -4.61
N GLU A 182 -16.43 17.70 -5.39
CA GLU A 182 -15.89 17.73 -6.75
C GLU A 182 -16.93 17.17 -7.71
N LYS A 183 -17.46 18.03 -8.59
CA LYS A 183 -18.52 17.64 -9.53
C LYS A 183 -18.03 16.58 -10.50
N GLY A 184 -18.69 15.42 -10.49
CA GLY A 184 -18.38 14.30 -11.40
C GLY A 184 -17.35 13.30 -10.84
N SER A 185 -16.82 13.54 -9.64
CA SER A 185 -15.96 12.53 -8.96
C SER A 185 -16.82 11.50 -8.24
N PRO A 186 -16.52 10.18 -8.39
CA PRO A 186 -17.16 9.13 -7.60
C PRO A 186 -16.79 9.20 -6.11
N GLU A 187 -15.64 9.82 -5.78
CA GLU A 187 -15.14 10.02 -4.42
C GLU A 187 -15.78 11.24 -3.72
N SER A 188 -16.80 11.85 -4.33
CA SER A 188 -17.47 13.04 -3.82
C SER A 188 -18.97 12.88 -3.83
N LYS A 189 -19.62 13.43 -2.80
CA LYS A 189 -21.07 13.52 -2.78
C LYS A 189 -21.60 14.45 -3.90
N PRO A 190 -22.87 14.28 -4.34
CA PRO A 190 -23.55 15.27 -5.18
C PRO A 190 -23.42 16.69 -4.59
N VAL A 191 -23.23 17.69 -5.48
CA VAL A 191 -22.92 19.07 -5.04
C VAL A 191 -24.02 19.67 -4.17
N ASP A 192 -25.26 19.29 -4.40
CA ASP A 192 -26.47 19.76 -3.70
C ASP A 192 -26.84 18.90 -2.48
N MET A 193 -26.11 17.80 -2.21
CA MET A 193 -26.39 16.94 -1.05
C MET A 193 -25.97 17.61 0.26
N PRO A 194 -26.83 17.60 1.31
CA PRO A 194 -26.49 18.13 2.63
C PRO A 194 -25.23 17.50 3.24
N HIS A 195 -24.51 18.28 4.07
CA HIS A 195 -23.26 17.79 4.68
C HIS A 195 -23.45 16.62 5.63
N HIS A 196 -24.59 16.53 6.31
CA HIS A 196 -24.90 15.51 7.31
C HIS A 196 -25.45 14.21 6.71
N GLU A 197 -25.79 14.19 5.43
CA GLU A 197 -26.27 13.00 4.73
C GLU A 197 -25.07 12.20 4.16
N THR A 198 -25.17 10.88 4.25
CA THR A 198 -24.28 9.91 3.61
C THR A 198 -24.97 9.38 2.36
N PRO A 199 -24.29 9.32 1.19
CA PRO A 199 -24.88 8.87 -0.08
C PRO A 199 -25.50 7.50 0.02
#